data_7d40dd904bc89e249130a241a0876dea
#
_entry.id   7d40dd904bc89e249130a241a0876dea
#
_cell.length_a   1.000
_cell.length_b   1.000
_cell.length_c   1.000
_cell.angle_alpha   90.00
_cell.angle_beta   90.00
_cell.angle_gamma   90.00
#
_symmetry.space_group_name_H-M   'P 1'
#
loop_
_entity.id
_entity.type
_entity.pdbx_description
1 polymer ?
#
loop_
_entity_poly.entity_id
_entity_poly.type
_entity_poly.pdbx_seq_one_letter_code
_entity_poly.pdbx_strand_id
1 'polypeptide(L)'
;QDFDGTEKWLLRIPNVKRNLVQKQQGYYNYLMGIIQSQKNLTQAEKYFKAALKLGLSMNHDLAMAKMSLAGIYLQKRRKREAQQLLSEAKKLDKHGMLTGQMKMMQQQMKKI
;
A
#
# COMPACT_ATOMS: atom_id res chain seq x y z
N GLN A 1 -3.83 -1.12 -16.74
CA GLN A 1 -4.89 -0.30 -16.19
C GLN A 1 -4.60 1.18 -16.41
N ASP A 2 -5.62 1.93 -16.82
CA ASP A 2 -5.48 3.32 -17.19
C ASP A 2 -5.87 4.24 -16.01
N PHE A 3 -4.88 4.73 -15.30
CA PHE A 3 -5.11 5.65 -14.17
C PHE A 3 -5.54 7.04 -14.65
N ASP A 4 -5.06 7.49 -15.79
CA ASP A 4 -5.44 8.79 -16.35
C ASP A 4 -6.91 8.81 -16.74
N GLY A 5 -7.40 7.74 -17.35
CA GLY A 5 -8.80 7.60 -17.70
C GLY A 5 -9.69 7.57 -16.46
N THR A 6 -9.25 6.84 -15.42
CA THR A 6 -9.96 6.77 -14.14
C THR A 6 -10.05 8.15 -13.51
N GLU A 7 -8.95 8.90 -13.50
CA GLU A 7 -8.90 10.23 -12.90
C GLU A 7 -9.86 11.20 -13.60
N LYS A 8 -9.86 11.21 -14.93
CA LYS A 8 -10.76 12.06 -15.70
C LYS A 8 -12.22 11.73 -15.42
N TRP A 9 -12.54 10.46 -15.32
CA TRP A 9 -13.90 10.02 -15.04
C TRP A 9 -14.34 10.47 -13.65
N LEU A 10 -13.47 10.33 -12.63
CA LEU A 10 -13.77 10.72 -11.27
C LEU A 10 -14.09 12.20 -11.12
N LEU A 11 -13.47 13.06 -11.93
CA LEU A 11 -13.72 14.50 -11.87
C LEU A 11 -15.12 14.89 -12.34
N ARG A 12 -15.86 14.00 -13.00
CA ARG A 12 -17.20 14.27 -13.55
C ARG A 12 -18.34 13.90 -12.60
N ILE A 13 -18.06 13.31 -11.45
CA ILE A 13 -19.10 12.85 -10.53
C ILE A 13 -19.12 13.71 -9.25
N PRO A 14 -20.27 13.74 -8.53
CA PRO A 14 -20.36 14.48 -7.26
C PRO A 14 -19.33 14.02 -6.24
N ASN A 15 -18.92 14.93 -5.35
CA ASN A 15 -17.85 14.67 -4.40
C ASN A 15 -18.05 13.40 -3.55
N VAL A 16 -19.28 13.18 -3.05
CA VAL A 16 -19.57 12.01 -2.21
C VAL A 16 -19.35 10.73 -2.99
N LYS A 17 -19.95 10.65 -4.19
CA LYS A 17 -19.78 9.48 -5.06
C LYS A 17 -18.34 9.34 -5.52
N ARG A 18 -17.68 10.46 -5.79
CA ARG A 18 -16.27 10.47 -6.20
C ARG A 18 -15.39 9.83 -5.13
N ASN A 19 -15.61 10.19 -3.86
CA ASN A 19 -14.83 9.64 -2.75
C ASN A 19 -15.03 8.13 -2.62
N LEU A 20 -16.27 7.66 -2.78
CA LEU A 20 -16.56 6.22 -2.73
C LEU A 20 -15.89 5.48 -3.88
N VAL A 21 -15.94 6.04 -5.09
CA VAL A 21 -15.31 5.42 -6.26
C VAL A 21 -13.79 5.40 -6.09
N GLN A 22 -13.20 6.47 -5.59
CA GLN A 22 -11.76 6.52 -5.32
C GLN A 22 -11.34 5.41 -4.35
N LYS A 23 -12.11 5.21 -3.28
CA LYS A 23 -11.80 4.16 -2.30
C LYS A 23 -11.96 2.76 -2.90
N GLN A 24 -12.95 2.57 -3.76
CA GLN A 24 -13.11 1.30 -4.46
C GLN A 24 -11.92 1.03 -5.39
N GLN A 25 -11.45 2.04 -6.10
CA GLN A 25 -10.27 1.93 -6.95
C GLN A 25 -9.01 1.69 -6.11
N GLY A 26 -8.92 2.34 -4.96
CA GLY A 26 -7.84 2.12 -4.02
C GLY A 26 -7.78 0.67 -3.58
N TYR A 27 -8.92 0.11 -3.21
CA TYR A 27 -9.00 -1.29 -2.78
C TYR A 27 -8.64 -2.25 -3.92
N TYR A 28 -9.12 -1.96 -5.13
CA TYR A 28 -8.77 -2.76 -6.31
C TYR A 28 -7.25 -2.78 -6.51
N ASN A 29 -6.62 -1.60 -6.44
CA ASN A 29 -5.17 -1.51 -6.61
C ASN A 29 -4.42 -2.24 -5.49
N TYR A 30 -4.95 -2.19 -4.27
CA TYR A 30 -4.39 -2.93 -3.15
C TYR A 30 -4.39 -4.44 -3.43
N LEU A 31 -5.53 -4.97 -3.88
CA LEU A 31 -5.65 -6.40 -4.23
C LEU A 31 -4.70 -6.77 -5.38
N MET A 32 -4.61 -5.93 -6.39
CA MET A 32 -3.69 -6.16 -7.50
C MET A 32 -2.24 -6.13 -7.03
N GLY A 33 -1.91 -5.26 -6.08
CA GLY A 33 -0.59 -5.24 -5.48
C GLY A 33 -0.25 -6.55 -4.80
N ILE A 34 -1.18 -7.12 -4.05
CA ILE A 34 -1.01 -8.41 -3.39
C ILE A 34 -0.74 -9.51 -4.44
N ILE A 35 -1.54 -9.54 -5.50
CA ILE A 35 -1.37 -10.54 -6.57
C ILE A 35 0.00 -10.38 -7.23
N GLN A 36 0.38 -9.16 -7.58
CA GLN A 36 1.63 -8.91 -8.29
C GLN A 36 2.85 -9.08 -7.40
N SER A 37 2.71 -8.98 -6.09
CA SER A 37 3.84 -9.16 -5.17
C SER A 37 4.49 -10.53 -5.29
N GLN A 38 3.77 -11.51 -5.79
CA GLN A 38 4.29 -12.85 -6.02
C GLN A 38 4.84 -13.05 -7.44
N LYS A 39 4.60 -12.10 -8.34
CA LYS A 39 4.96 -12.24 -9.75
C LYS A 39 5.94 -11.19 -10.24
N ASN A 40 5.69 -9.94 -9.89
CA ASN A 40 6.46 -8.80 -10.43
C ASN A 40 6.46 -7.67 -9.41
N LEU A 41 7.60 -7.50 -8.73
CA LEU A 41 7.71 -6.50 -7.66
C LEU A 41 7.55 -5.06 -8.16
N THR A 42 7.98 -4.77 -9.37
CA THR A 42 7.83 -3.43 -9.94
C THR A 42 6.36 -3.09 -10.14
N GLN A 43 5.58 -4.04 -10.63
CA GLN A 43 4.13 -3.84 -10.78
C GLN A 43 3.44 -3.76 -9.42
N ALA A 44 3.84 -4.62 -8.48
CA ALA A 44 3.30 -4.58 -7.12
C ALA A 44 3.52 -3.22 -6.49
N GLU A 45 4.71 -2.66 -6.63
CA GLU A 45 5.03 -1.33 -6.11
C GLU A 45 4.08 -0.27 -6.69
N LYS A 46 3.85 -0.29 -7.98
CA LYS A 46 2.95 0.66 -8.64
C LYS A 46 1.53 0.56 -8.10
N TYR A 47 1.03 -0.66 -7.93
CA TYR A 47 -0.33 -0.87 -7.43
C TYR A 47 -0.47 -0.43 -5.98
N PHE A 48 0.50 -0.75 -5.11
CA PHE A 48 0.44 -0.32 -3.73
C PHE A 48 0.54 1.21 -3.59
N LYS A 49 1.39 1.85 -4.37
CA LYS A 49 1.48 3.32 -4.38
C LYS A 49 0.17 3.95 -4.84
N ALA A 50 -0.45 3.38 -5.87
CA ALA A 50 -1.72 3.86 -6.37
C ALA A 50 -2.82 3.68 -5.31
N ALA A 51 -2.83 2.54 -4.63
CA ALA A 51 -3.79 2.28 -3.57
C ALA A 51 -3.68 3.30 -2.45
N LEU A 52 -2.45 3.61 -2.03
CA LEU A 52 -2.22 4.59 -0.97
C LEU A 52 -2.61 6.01 -1.41
N LYS A 53 -2.36 6.35 -2.67
CA LYS A 53 -2.73 7.66 -3.22
C LYS A 53 -4.25 7.82 -3.32
N LEU A 54 -4.95 6.79 -3.77
CA LEU A 54 -6.40 6.82 -3.91
C LEU A 54 -7.12 6.72 -2.56
N GLY A 55 -6.48 6.08 -1.58
CA GLY A 55 -7.01 5.92 -0.24
C GLY A 55 -7.68 4.57 -0.02
N LEU A 56 -7.51 4.07 1.20
CA LEU A 56 -8.14 2.85 1.65
C LEU A 56 -9.00 3.17 2.88
N SER A 57 -10.18 2.57 2.95
CA SER A 57 -11.14 2.90 4.02
C SER A 57 -10.72 2.36 5.38
N MET A 58 -10.06 1.22 5.42
CA MET A 58 -9.74 0.54 6.68
C MET A 58 -8.28 0.75 7.05
N ASN A 59 -8.05 1.06 8.33
CA ASN A 59 -6.69 1.22 8.83
C ASN A 59 -5.85 -0.04 8.68
N HIS A 60 -6.48 -1.20 8.80
CA HIS A 60 -5.79 -2.47 8.60
C HIS A 60 -5.24 -2.59 7.18
N ASP A 61 -6.05 -2.24 6.18
CA ASP A 61 -5.63 -2.30 4.78
C ASP A 61 -4.54 -1.28 4.49
N LEU A 62 -4.63 -0.07 5.07
CA LEU A 62 -3.58 0.94 4.96
C LEU A 62 -2.27 0.42 5.53
N ALA A 63 -2.32 -0.18 6.73
CA ALA A 63 -1.14 -0.73 7.38
C ALA A 63 -0.54 -1.87 6.55
N MET A 64 -1.37 -2.76 6.03
CA MET A 64 -0.93 -3.86 5.19
C MET A 64 -0.27 -3.38 3.91
N ALA A 65 -0.87 -2.38 3.25
CA ALA A 65 -0.31 -1.82 2.02
C ALA A 65 1.05 -1.18 2.28
N LYS A 66 1.17 -0.41 3.37
CA LYS A 66 2.44 0.21 3.74
C LYS A 66 3.50 -0.82 4.11
N MET A 67 3.11 -1.86 4.84
CA MET A 67 4.02 -2.93 5.23
C MET A 67 4.50 -3.71 3.99
N SER A 68 3.59 -4.02 3.08
CA SER A 68 3.93 -4.74 1.85
C SER A 68 4.87 -3.91 0.97
N LEU A 69 4.61 -2.62 0.86
CA LEU A 69 5.48 -1.71 0.10
C LEU A 69 6.86 -1.61 0.76
N ALA A 70 6.90 -1.59 2.10
CA ALA A 70 8.17 -1.61 2.83
C ALA A 70 8.98 -2.86 2.50
N GLY A 71 8.32 -4.02 2.41
CA GLY A 71 8.97 -5.27 2.03
C GLY A 71 9.59 -5.18 0.63
N ILE A 72 8.88 -4.56 -0.30
CA ILE A 72 9.38 -4.36 -1.66
C ILE A 72 10.62 -3.46 -1.63
N TYR A 73 10.58 -2.36 -0.87
CA TYR A 73 11.72 -1.46 -0.75
C TYR A 73 12.93 -2.13 -0.12
N LEU A 74 12.71 -3.03 0.86
CA LEU A 74 13.80 -3.80 1.44
C LEU A 74 14.50 -4.68 0.40
N GLN A 75 13.72 -5.31 -0.47
CA GLN A 75 14.30 -6.12 -1.56
C GLN A 75 15.07 -5.26 -2.56
N LYS A 76 14.66 -4.00 -2.71
CA LYS A 76 15.37 -3.03 -3.57
C LYS A 76 16.46 -2.28 -2.82
N ARG A 77 16.74 -2.65 -1.57
CA ARG A 77 17.75 -2.05 -0.70
C ARG A 77 17.50 -0.58 -0.39
N ARG A 78 16.24 -0.17 -0.37
CA ARG A 78 15.82 1.17 0.04
C ARG A 78 15.40 1.15 1.51
N LYS A 79 16.38 0.97 2.38
CA LYS A 79 16.15 0.75 3.81
C LYS A 79 15.44 1.91 4.49
N ARG A 80 15.84 3.15 4.17
CA ARG A 80 15.25 4.33 4.80
C ARG A 80 13.76 4.46 4.49
N GLU A 81 13.39 4.27 3.23
CA GLU A 81 12.01 4.35 2.80
C GLU A 81 11.18 3.23 3.41
N ALA A 82 11.75 2.02 3.48
CA ALA A 82 11.09 0.89 4.11
C ALA A 82 10.85 1.14 5.60
N GLN A 83 11.83 1.70 6.29
CA GLN A 83 11.73 1.97 7.70
C GLN A 83 10.64 3.00 8.01
N GLN A 84 10.53 4.05 7.18
CA GLN A 84 9.48 5.04 7.32
C GLN A 84 8.09 4.43 7.15
N LEU A 85 7.92 3.58 6.14
CA LEU A 85 6.65 2.91 5.89
C LEU A 85 6.27 1.96 7.03
N LEU A 86 7.24 1.24 7.57
CA LEU A 86 6.99 0.37 8.72
C LEU A 86 6.56 1.15 9.95
N SER A 87 7.17 2.31 10.19
CA SER A 87 6.77 3.19 11.30
C SER A 87 5.33 3.66 11.13
N GLU A 88 4.95 4.04 9.93
CA GLU A 88 3.59 4.46 9.63
C GLU A 88 2.59 3.31 9.79
N ALA A 89 2.96 2.13 9.30
CA ALA A 89 2.11 0.94 9.43
C ALA A 89 1.91 0.57 10.90
N LYS A 90 2.95 0.69 11.70
CA LYS A 90 2.88 0.38 13.14
C LYS A 90 1.89 1.31 13.84
N LYS A 91 1.86 2.59 13.48
CA LYS A 91 0.92 3.54 14.07
C LYS A 91 -0.53 3.22 13.71
N LEU A 92 -0.76 2.66 12.52
CA LEU A 92 -2.09 2.29 12.05
C LEU A 92 -2.57 0.96 12.65
N ASP A 93 -1.66 0.10 13.07
CA ASP A 93 -1.96 -1.23 13.59
C ASP A 93 -2.28 -1.16 15.08
N LYS A 94 -3.45 -0.60 15.40
CA LYS A 94 -3.86 -0.33 16.79
C LYS A 94 -4.02 -1.59 17.64
N HIS A 95 -4.33 -2.72 16.99
CA HIS A 95 -4.57 -3.97 17.70
C HIS A 95 -3.38 -4.93 17.67
N GLY A 96 -2.27 -4.51 17.10
CA GLY A 96 -1.05 -5.32 17.04
C GLY A 96 -1.13 -6.56 16.18
N MET A 97 -2.06 -6.59 15.23
CA MET A 97 -2.28 -7.76 14.38
C MET A 97 -1.10 -8.03 13.45
N LEU A 98 -0.33 -7.01 13.12
CA LEU A 98 0.79 -7.11 12.19
C LEU A 98 2.15 -7.09 12.90
N THR A 99 2.15 -7.08 14.23
CA THR A 99 3.38 -6.95 15.03
C THR A 99 4.42 -8.01 14.70
N GLY A 100 4.00 -9.27 14.57
CA GLY A 100 4.91 -10.38 14.27
C GLY A 100 5.59 -10.20 12.91
N GLN A 101 4.82 -9.84 11.90
CA GLN A 101 5.34 -9.63 10.56
C GLN A 101 6.30 -8.44 10.52
N MET A 102 5.95 -7.35 11.22
CA MET A 102 6.81 -6.17 11.28
C MET A 102 8.14 -6.47 11.98
N LYS A 103 8.11 -7.27 13.03
CA LYS A 103 9.34 -7.68 13.72
C LYS A 103 10.26 -8.49 12.82
N MET A 104 9.69 -9.39 12.01
CA MET A 104 10.47 -10.16 11.06
C MET A 104 11.13 -9.24 10.02
N MET A 105 10.39 -8.25 9.52
CA MET A 105 10.93 -7.29 8.56
C MET A 105 12.02 -6.42 9.18
N GLN A 106 11.86 -6.01 10.43
CA GLN A 106 12.88 -5.25 11.15
C GLN A 106 14.16 -6.05 11.33
N GLN A 107 14.05 -7.35 11.58
CA GLN A 107 15.20 -8.23 11.66
C GLN A 107 15.92 -8.34 10.32
N GLN A 108 15.18 -8.42 9.24
CA GLN A 108 15.78 -8.42 7.90
C GLN A 108 16.53 -7.12 7.62
N MET A 109 15.98 -6.00 8.06
CA MET A 109 16.65 -4.70 7.90
C MET A 109 18.00 -4.64 8.59
N LYS A 110 18.16 -5.31 9.73
CA LYS A 110 19.43 -5.34 10.45
C LYS A 110 20.52 -6.09 9.69
N LYS A 111 20.14 -6.98 8.78
CA LYS A 111 21.08 -7.78 7.99
C LYS A 111 21.52 -7.08 6.70
N ILE A 112 20.93 -5.96 6.38
CA ILE A 112 21.24 -5.19 5.15
C ILE A 112 22.33 -4.11 5.45
#